data_75e84a64959a6f393bf694ac31bfbe0d
#
_entry.id   75e84a64959a6f393bf694ac31bfbe0d
#
_cell.length_a   1.000
_cell.length_b   1.000
_cell.length_c   1.000
_cell.angle_alpha   90.00
_cell.angle_beta   90.00
_cell.angle_gamma   90.00
#
_symmetry.space_group_name_H-M   'P 1'
#
loop_
_entity.id
_entity.type
_entity.pdbx_description
1 polymer ?
#
loop_
_entity_poly.entity_id
_entity_poly.type
_entity_poly.pdbx_seq_one_letter_code
_entity_poly.pdbx_strand_id
1 'polypeptide(L)'
;MSIITLTTDFGHKDYFVGALKGKILSEHKEAVIVDISHEIDLFNTLEASYCIEAAYHNFPKGTIHIIGVDSERVGDTQHIAMQWDDHYFICADNGILNTLIQKKIPQKIVAITIHDRLNTDVSDMAVFAAVACHISRGGLLNVIGKEIKSLKEVSVLTSSISDD
;
A
#
# COMPACT_ATOMS: atom_id res chain seq x y z
N MET A 1 -12.75 -9.18 -12.42
CA MET A 1 -12.61 -9.55 -11.01
C MET A 1 -11.20 -9.22 -10.55
N SER A 2 -11.09 -8.46 -9.47
CA SER A 2 -9.79 -8.04 -8.96
C SER A 2 -9.45 -8.75 -7.67
N ILE A 3 -8.17 -9.04 -7.53
CA ILE A 3 -7.64 -9.61 -6.31
C ILE A 3 -7.02 -8.47 -5.51
N ILE A 4 -7.28 -8.44 -4.21
CA ILE A 4 -6.68 -7.49 -3.29
C ILE A 4 -5.86 -8.29 -2.30
N THR A 5 -4.56 -8.03 -2.24
CA THR A 5 -3.70 -8.69 -1.26
C THR A 5 -3.44 -7.78 -0.08
N LEU A 6 -3.16 -8.39 1.06
CA LEU A 6 -2.86 -7.66 2.29
C LEU A 6 -1.49 -8.07 2.82
N THR A 7 -0.67 -7.08 3.13
CA THR A 7 0.61 -7.27 3.80
C THR A 7 0.68 -6.24 4.92
N THR A 8 0.70 -6.68 6.16
CA THR A 8 0.66 -5.77 7.30
C THR A 8 1.56 -6.23 8.42
N ASP A 9 1.78 -5.33 9.37
CA ASP A 9 2.44 -5.63 10.64
C ASP A 9 1.44 -5.74 11.80
N PHE A 10 0.17 -6.01 11.47
CA PHE A 10 -0.90 -6.03 12.49
C PHE A 10 -0.92 -7.30 13.33
N GLY A 11 -0.34 -8.39 12.83
CA GLY A 11 -0.48 -9.70 13.46
C GLY A 11 -1.88 -10.27 13.26
N HIS A 12 -2.10 -11.47 13.76
CA HIS A 12 -3.40 -12.14 13.66
C HIS A 12 -4.16 -12.17 14.97
N LYS A 13 -3.57 -11.66 16.03
CA LYS A 13 -4.14 -11.81 17.36
C LYS A 13 -5.29 -10.84 17.61
N ASP A 14 -5.20 -9.65 17.03
CA ASP A 14 -6.17 -8.59 17.26
C ASP A 14 -7.20 -8.54 16.13
N TYR A 15 -8.14 -7.60 16.22
CA TYR A 15 -9.25 -7.48 15.29
C TYR A 15 -8.92 -6.70 14.02
N PHE A 16 -7.73 -6.12 13.92
CA PHE A 16 -7.41 -5.17 12.85
C PHE A 16 -7.53 -5.78 11.46
N VAL A 17 -7.03 -6.99 11.26
CA VAL A 17 -7.09 -7.65 9.95
C VAL A 17 -8.53 -7.92 9.55
N GLY A 18 -9.33 -8.44 10.49
CA GLY A 18 -10.74 -8.68 10.23
C GLY A 18 -11.50 -7.42 9.89
N ALA A 19 -11.21 -6.33 10.63
CA ALA A 19 -11.87 -5.05 10.37
C ALA A 19 -11.50 -4.49 8.99
N LEU A 20 -10.23 -4.63 8.58
CA LEU A 20 -9.80 -4.18 7.26
C LEU A 20 -10.53 -4.96 6.17
N LYS A 21 -10.60 -6.28 6.31
CA LYS A 21 -11.32 -7.11 5.34
C LYS A 21 -12.80 -6.73 5.29
N GLY A 22 -13.40 -6.45 6.45
CA GLY A 22 -14.79 -6.02 6.51
C GLY A 22 -15.04 -4.72 5.78
N LYS A 23 -14.11 -3.76 5.90
CA LYS A 23 -14.22 -2.49 5.17
C LYS A 23 -14.20 -2.72 3.67
N ILE A 24 -13.29 -3.57 3.21
CA ILE A 24 -13.20 -3.89 1.78
C ILE A 24 -14.49 -4.54 1.30
N LEU A 25 -14.97 -5.54 2.03
CA LEU A 25 -16.16 -6.27 1.63
C LEU A 25 -17.43 -5.44 1.73
N SER A 26 -17.47 -4.45 2.61
CA SER A 26 -18.61 -3.53 2.68
C SER A 26 -18.75 -2.68 1.44
N GLU A 27 -17.65 -2.36 0.77
CA GLU A 27 -17.68 -1.56 -0.45
C GLU A 27 -17.69 -2.42 -1.71
N HIS A 28 -17.16 -3.64 -1.64
CA HIS A 28 -17.03 -4.50 -2.81
C HIS A 28 -17.17 -5.95 -2.38
N LYS A 29 -18.41 -6.44 -2.39
CA LYS A 29 -18.72 -7.77 -1.86
C LYS A 29 -18.03 -8.89 -2.63
N GLU A 30 -17.75 -8.71 -3.91
CA GLU A 30 -17.12 -9.73 -4.74
C GLU A 30 -15.60 -9.68 -4.69
N ALA A 31 -15.01 -8.86 -3.84
CA ALA A 31 -13.57 -8.77 -3.75
C ALA A 31 -12.97 -10.11 -3.31
N VAL A 32 -11.91 -10.51 -3.99
CA VAL A 32 -11.13 -11.68 -3.59
C VAL A 32 -9.95 -11.15 -2.79
N ILE A 33 -9.92 -11.46 -1.50
CA ILE A 33 -8.89 -10.94 -0.59
C ILE A 33 -7.93 -12.07 -0.27
N VAL A 34 -6.63 -11.83 -0.49
CA VAL A 34 -5.59 -12.82 -0.22
C VAL A 34 -4.57 -12.21 0.73
N ASP A 35 -4.28 -12.90 1.81
CA ASP A 35 -3.26 -12.46 2.76
C ASP A 35 -1.89 -12.91 2.25
N ILE A 36 -0.96 -11.95 2.13
CA ILE A 36 0.44 -12.31 1.90
C ILE A 36 1.09 -12.56 3.25
N SER A 37 0.99 -11.61 4.17
CA SER A 37 1.47 -11.80 5.53
C SER A 37 0.92 -10.71 6.42
N HIS A 38 0.60 -11.05 7.66
CA HIS A 38 0.28 -10.07 8.71
C HIS A 38 1.28 -10.13 9.85
N GLU A 39 2.39 -10.86 9.61
CA GLU A 39 3.41 -11.08 10.64
C GLU A 39 4.71 -10.33 10.32
N ILE A 40 4.63 -9.28 9.52
CA ILE A 40 5.78 -8.38 9.35
C ILE A 40 6.06 -7.76 10.73
N ASP A 41 7.32 -7.70 11.11
CA ASP A 41 7.69 -7.05 12.37
C ASP A 41 7.24 -5.59 12.33
N LEU A 42 6.82 -5.06 13.49
CA LEU A 42 6.30 -3.70 13.58
C LEU A 42 7.27 -2.70 12.96
N PHE A 43 6.75 -1.89 12.05
CA PHE A 43 7.49 -0.82 11.36
C PHE A 43 8.69 -1.30 10.55
N ASN A 44 8.80 -2.59 10.28
CA ASN A 44 9.93 -3.11 9.52
C ASN A 44 9.68 -2.99 8.02
N THR A 45 10.02 -1.84 7.46
CA THR A 45 9.80 -1.54 6.06
C THR A 45 10.64 -2.40 5.13
N LEU A 46 11.85 -2.79 5.56
CA LEU A 46 12.70 -3.66 4.74
C LEU A 46 12.10 -5.05 4.60
N GLU A 47 11.59 -5.59 5.69
CA GLU A 47 10.93 -6.91 5.64
C GLU A 47 9.70 -6.85 4.76
N ALA A 48 8.91 -5.78 4.86
CA ALA A 48 7.73 -5.61 4.02
C ALA A 48 8.10 -5.55 2.55
N SER A 49 9.14 -4.79 2.20
CA SER A 49 9.63 -4.70 0.82
C SER A 49 10.04 -6.08 0.29
N TYR A 50 10.75 -6.85 1.10
CA TYR A 50 11.19 -8.17 0.72
C TYR A 50 10.01 -9.09 0.45
N CYS A 51 9.02 -9.09 1.35
CA CYS A 51 7.85 -9.95 1.19
C CYS A 51 7.04 -9.60 -0.04
N ILE A 52 6.82 -8.30 -0.27
CA ILE A 52 6.05 -7.85 -1.42
C ILE A 52 6.77 -8.21 -2.72
N GLU A 53 8.08 -7.95 -2.78
CA GLU A 53 8.83 -8.25 -4.00
C GLU A 53 8.81 -9.74 -4.30
N ALA A 54 8.95 -10.57 -3.28
CA ALA A 54 8.99 -12.03 -3.46
C ALA A 54 7.64 -12.58 -3.89
N ALA A 55 6.53 -11.93 -3.50
CA ALA A 55 5.20 -12.50 -3.66
C ALA A 55 4.40 -11.95 -4.83
N TYR A 56 4.54 -10.65 -5.16
CA TYR A 56 3.56 -10.01 -6.04
C TYR A 56 3.56 -10.58 -7.46
N HIS A 57 4.71 -11.02 -7.97
CA HIS A 57 4.77 -11.58 -9.32
C HIS A 57 3.93 -12.84 -9.49
N ASN A 58 3.63 -13.52 -8.40
CA ASN A 58 2.84 -14.74 -8.45
C ASN A 58 1.35 -14.46 -8.64
N PHE A 59 0.94 -13.21 -8.54
CA PHE A 59 -0.45 -12.83 -8.71
C PHE A 59 -0.70 -12.32 -10.12
N PRO A 60 -1.92 -12.44 -10.61
CA PRO A 60 -2.26 -11.95 -11.96
C PRO A 60 -2.06 -10.44 -12.05
N LYS A 61 -1.76 -9.98 -13.27
CA LYS A 61 -1.70 -8.55 -13.53
C LYS A 61 -3.04 -7.90 -13.18
N GLY A 62 -2.99 -6.69 -12.66
CA GLY A 62 -4.17 -5.99 -12.18
C GLY A 62 -4.45 -6.21 -10.71
N THR A 63 -3.68 -7.09 -10.04
CA THR A 63 -3.84 -7.30 -8.60
C THR A 63 -3.48 -6.02 -7.84
N ILE A 64 -4.22 -5.76 -6.78
CA ILE A 64 -4.07 -4.58 -5.94
C ILE A 64 -3.48 -5.02 -4.61
N HIS A 65 -2.34 -4.44 -4.25
CA HIS A 65 -1.61 -4.82 -3.04
C HIS A 65 -1.70 -3.71 -2.00
N ILE A 66 -2.37 -3.97 -0.89
CA ILE A 66 -2.42 -3.04 0.25
C ILE A 66 -1.27 -3.40 1.19
N ILE A 67 -0.44 -2.41 1.50
CA ILE A 67 0.71 -2.59 2.38
C ILE A 67 0.51 -1.71 3.61
N GLY A 68 0.19 -2.35 4.73
CA GLY A 68 -0.10 -1.66 5.99
C GLY A 68 1.03 -1.82 6.99
N VAL A 69 2.22 -1.39 6.61
CA VAL A 69 3.40 -1.41 7.47
C VAL A 69 3.94 0.01 7.56
N ASP A 70 4.07 0.52 8.78
CA ASP A 70 4.49 1.91 9.03
C ASP A 70 3.65 2.85 8.17
N SER A 71 2.35 2.73 8.29
CA SER A 71 1.41 3.30 7.32
C SER A 71 0.82 4.64 7.75
N GLU A 72 1.21 5.18 8.88
CA GLU A 72 0.66 6.44 9.36
C GLU A 72 1.02 7.61 8.46
N ARG A 73 0.04 8.46 8.22
CA ARG A 73 0.24 9.69 7.45
C ARG A 73 0.57 10.81 8.42
N VAL A 74 1.85 10.88 8.83
CA VAL A 74 2.32 11.88 9.78
C VAL A 74 3.35 12.79 9.11
N GLY A 75 3.37 14.04 9.54
CA GLY A 75 4.29 15.03 8.97
C GLY A 75 4.06 15.19 7.48
N ASP A 76 5.10 15.04 6.70
CA ASP A 76 5.03 15.16 5.25
C ASP A 76 4.92 13.80 4.55
N THR A 77 4.69 12.72 5.30
CA THR A 77 4.53 11.39 4.72
C THR A 77 3.19 11.30 4.02
N GLN A 78 3.21 11.00 2.74
CA GLN A 78 2.00 10.85 1.94
C GLN A 78 1.60 9.40 1.82
N HIS A 79 0.32 9.17 1.54
CA HIS A 79 -0.15 7.86 1.11
C HIS A 79 -0.11 7.81 -0.42
N ILE A 80 0.32 6.69 -0.95
CA ILE A 80 0.60 6.54 -2.38
C ILE A 80 -0.23 5.42 -2.97
N ALA A 81 -0.73 5.64 -4.18
CA ALA A 81 -1.25 4.58 -5.03
C ALA A 81 -0.36 4.55 -6.28
N MET A 82 0.28 3.42 -6.53
CA MET A 82 1.27 3.30 -7.59
C MET A 82 0.91 2.16 -8.52
N GLN A 83 1.05 2.39 -9.82
CA GLN A 83 0.96 1.33 -10.81
C GLN A 83 2.38 0.96 -11.25
N TRP A 84 2.73 -0.30 -11.05
CA TRP A 84 4.07 -0.82 -11.29
C TRP A 84 3.95 -2.25 -11.79
N ASP A 85 4.63 -2.54 -12.90
CA ASP A 85 4.65 -3.90 -13.47
C ASP A 85 3.24 -4.45 -13.65
N ASP A 86 2.31 -3.59 -14.05
CA ASP A 86 0.89 -3.88 -14.25
C ASP A 86 0.16 -4.34 -12.98
N HIS A 87 0.71 -4.10 -11.84
CA HIS A 87 0.07 -4.27 -10.53
C HIS A 87 -0.17 -2.90 -9.90
N TYR A 88 -1.00 -2.87 -8.87
CA TYR A 88 -1.25 -1.65 -8.10
C TYR A 88 -0.77 -1.86 -6.67
N PHE A 89 -0.18 -0.81 -6.09
CA PHE A 89 0.35 -0.86 -4.72
C PHE A 89 -0.15 0.36 -3.97
N ILE A 90 -0.70 0.13 -2.78
CA ILE A 90 -1.20 1.20 -1.91
C ILE A 90 -0.40 1.14 -0.62
N CYS A 91 0.30 2.22 -0.31
CA CYS A 91 1.30 2.21 0.76
C CYS A 91 1.63 3.64 1.17
N ALA A 92 2.06 3.84 2.40
CA ALA A 92 2.66 5.12 2.79
C ALA A 92 4.01 5.29 2.08
N ASP A 93 4.39 6.53 1.84
CA ASP A 93 5.66 6.84 1.17
C ASP A 93 6.80 6.79 2.20
N ASN A 94 7.11 5.57 2.63
CA ASN A 94 8.03 5.30 3.73
C ASN A 94 9.26 4.50 3.30
N GLY A 95 9.50 4.40 1.99
CA GLY A 95 10.66 3.68 1.45
C GLY A 95 10.34 2.31 0.89
N ILE A 96 9.21 1.71 1.26
CA ILE A 96 8.84 0.38 0.79
C ILE A 96 8.72 0.35 -0.73
N LEU A 97 7.96 1.28 -1.30
CA LEU A 97 7.75 1.31 -2.76
C LEU A 97 9.03 1.69 -3.49
N ASN A 98 9.80 2.61 -2.94
CA ASN A 98 11.05 3.01 -3.56
C ASN A 98 12.03 1.83 -3.65
N THR A 99 12.08 1.02 -2.61
CA THR A 99 12.88 -0.20 -2.61
C THR A 99 12.36 -1.20 -3.64
N LEU A 100 11.05 -1.33 -3.73
CA LEU A 100 10.42 -2.27 -4.65
C LEU A 100 10.77 -1.97 -6.11
N ILE A 101 10.71 -0.72 -6.52
CA ILE A 101 10.94 -0.36 -7.93
C ILE A 101 12.41 -0.27 -8.31
N GLN A 102 13.33 -0.29 -7.34
CA GLN A 102 14.77 -0.33 -7.58
C GLN A 102 15.22 0.73 -8.58
N LYS A 103 14.79 1.97 -8.36
CA LYS A 103 15.13 3.13 -9.21
C LYS A 103 14.56 3.09 -10.63
N LYS A 104 13.73 2.10 -10.94
CA LYS A 104 13.02 2.09 -12.21
C LYS A 104 11.83 3.04 -12.12
N ILE A 105 11.25 3.35 -13.28
CA ILE A 105 10.15 4.31 -13.35
C ILE A 105 8.84 3.55 -13.36
N PRO A 106 7.97 3.75 -12.36
CA PRO A 106 6.65 3.12 -12.38
C PRO A 106 5.75 3.70 -13.46
N GLN A 107 4.72 2.96 -13.82
CA GLN A 107 3.76 3.39 -14.83
C GLN A 107 3.02 4.65 -14.39
N LYS A 108 2.69 4.75 -13.10
CA LYS A 108 2.02 5.92 -12.55
C LYS A 108 2.18 5.95 -11.04
N ILE A 109 2.34 7.16 -10.49
CA ILE A 109 2.36 7.37 -9.03
C ILE A 109 1.40 8.49 -8.72
N VAL A 110 0.52 8.25 -7.73
CA VAL A 110 -0.45 9.23 -7.30
C VAL A 110 -0.34 9.40 -5.78
N ALA A 111 -0.22 10.65 -5.34
CA ALA A 111 -0.35 10.95 -3.91
C ALA A 111 -1.86 11.01 -3.60
N ILE A 112 -2.29 10.17 -2.68
CA ILE A 112 -3.72 10.05 -2.35
C ILE A 112 -4.19 11.30 -1.62
N THR A 113 -5.28 11.91 -2.08
CA THR A 113 -5.83 13.13 -1.49
C THR A 113 -7.30 13.00 -1.09
N ILE A 114 -7.90 11.83 -1.25
CA ILE A 114 -9.33 11.67 -0.91
C ILE A 114 -9.60 11.77 0.59
N HIS A 115 -8.55 11.78 1.42
CA HIS A 115 -8.71 11.97 2.87
C HIS A 115 -9.60 13.18 3.18
N ASP A 116 -9.44 14.25 2.39
CA ASP A 116 -10.16 15.51 2.63
C ASP A 116 -11.64 15.42 2.27
N ARG A 117 -12.02 14.38 1.53
CA ARG A 117 -13.41 14.15 1.11
C ARG A 117 -14.11 13.12 1.96
N LEU A 118 -13.38 12.48 2.87
CA LEU A 118 -13.92 11.49 3.79
C LEU A 118 -14.17 12.16 5.14
N ASN A 119 -14.87 11.47 6.02
CA ASN A 119 -15.11 11.98 7.37
C ASN A 119 -13.79 12.16 8.12
N THR A 120 -13.80 13.10 9.04
CA THR A 120 -12.57 13.50 9.74
C THR A 120 -11.92 12.39 10.55
N ASP A 121 -12.67 11.39 10.93
CA ASP A 121 -12.15 10.30 11.77
C ASP A 121 -11.79 9.05 10.98
N VAL A 122 -11.50 9.20 9.68
CA VAL A 122 -11.21 8.07 8.83
C VAL A 122 -9.80 7.57 9.09
N SER A 123 -9.68 6.29 9.41
CA SER A 123 -8.37 5.67 9.65
C SER A 123 -7.61 5.50 8.33
N ASP A 124 -6.28 5.32 8.45
CA ASP A 124 -5.45 5.08 7.27
C ASP A 124 -5.91 3.84 6.51
N MET A 125 -6.29 2.79 7.22
CA MET A 125 -6.75 1.57 6.57
C MET A 125 -8.10 1.75 5.88
N ALA A 126 -8.95 2.64 6.37
CA ALA A 126 -10.19 2.96 5.68
C ALA A 126 -9.92 3.66 4.35
N VAL A 127 -8.91 4.53 4.32
CA VAL A 127 -8.49 5.18 3.07
C VAL A 127 -7.93 4.14 2.11
N PHE A 128 -7.06 3.25 2.59
CA PHE A 128 -6.47 2.22 1.75
C PHE A 128 -7.55 1.29 1.18
N ALA A 129 -8.52 0.91 2.00
CA ALA A 129 -9.64 0.08 1.54
C ALA A 129 -10.46 0.80 0.47
N ALA A 130 -10.77 2.08 0.67
CA ALA A 130 -11.53 2.85 -0.28
C ALA A 130 -10.81 2.97 -1.63
N VAL A 131 -9.51 3.23 -1.59
CA VAL A 131 -8.69 3.32 -2.79
C VAL A 131 -8.63 1.98 -3.52
N ALA A 132 -8.42 0.90 -2.78
CA ALA A 132 -8.37 -0.43 -3.37
C ALA A 132 -9.68 -0.78 -4.07
N CYS A 133 -10.81 -0.48 -3.44
CA CYS A 133 -12.13 -0.75 -4.02
C CYS A 133 -12.37 0.11 -5.26
N HIS A 134 -11.94 1.37 -5.24
CA HIS A 134 -12.03 2.25 -6.41
C HIS A 134 -11.27 1.66 -7.60
N ILE A 135 -10.03 1.23 -7.38
CA ILE A 135 -9.23 0.62 -8.43
C ILE A 135 -9.88 -0.68 -8.91
N SER A 136 -10.36 -1.49 -7.97
CA SER A 136 -10.99 -2.78 -8.27
C SER A 136 -12.20 -2.61 -9.20
N ARG A 137 -12.91 -1.50 -9.08
CA ARG A 137 -14.06 -1.21 -9.94
C ARG A 137 -13.67 -0.53 -11.25
N GLY A 138 -12.38 -0.48 -11.58
CA GLY A 138 -11.89 0.13 -12.80
C GLY A 138 -11.69 1.63 -12.73
N GLY A 139 -11.71 2.20 -11.52
CA GLY A 139 -11.51 3.64 -11.35
C GLY A 139 -10.09 4.07 -11.66
N LEU A 140 -9.95 5.28 -12.16
CA LEU A 140 -8.65 5.85 -12.52
C LEU A 140 -7.96 6.40 -11.28
N LEU A 141 -6.63 6.28 -11.24
CA LEU A 141 -5.84 6.77 -10.12
C LEU A 141 -5.95 8.29 -9.95
N ASN A 142 -6.10 9.02 -11.05
CA ASN A 142 -6.18 10.49 -10.98
C ASN A 142 -7.42 10.99 -10.23
N VAL A 143 -8.42 10.12 -10.04
CA VAL A 143 -9.64 10.50 -9.32
C VAL A 143 -9.40 10.54 -7.81
N ILE A 144 -8.49 9.71 -7.31
CA ILE A 144 -8.29 9.57 -5.86
C ILE A 144 -7.09 10.37 -5.35
N GLY A 145 -6.39 11.06 -6.23
CA GLY A 145 -5.23 11.81 -5.79
C GLY A 145 -4.61 12.61 -6.92
N LYS A 146 -3.42 13.13 -6.63
CA LYS A 146 -2.68 13.97 -7.55
C LYS A 146 -1.44 13.22 -8.03
N GLU A 147 -1.24 13.19 -9.33
CA GLU A 147 -0.08 12.51 -9.91
C GLU A 147 1.21 13.21 -9.47
N ILE A 148 2.18 12.41 -9.07
CA ILE A 148 3.51 12.89 -8.70
C ILE A 148 4.54 12.14 -9.53
N LYS A 149 5.77 12.64 -9.56
CA LYS A 149 6.78 12.09 -10.45
C LYS A 149 7.77 11.17 -9.76
N SER A 150 7.88 11.28 -8.44
CA SER A 150 8.85 10.48 -7.72
C SER A 150 8.37 10.23 -6.30
N LEU A 151 8.87 9.14 -5.74
CA LEU A 151 8.66 8.80 -4.33
C LEU A 151 9.69 9.53 -3.49
N LYS A 152 9.38 9.70 -2.20
CA LYS A 152 10.31 10.30 -1.26
C LYS A 152 11.52 9.39 -1.12
N GLU A 153 12.70 9.96 -1.25
CA GLU A 153 13.92 9.20 -1.03
C GLU A 153 14.13 8.98 0.45
N VAL A 154 14.38 7.74 0.80
CA VAL A 154 14.78 7.39 2.14
C VAL A 154 16.28 7.21 2.10
N SER A 155 16.98 8.19 2.63
CA SER A 155 18.42 8.06 2.72
C SER A 155 18.72 7.11 3.86
N VAL A 156 19.18 6.17 3.69
CA VAL A 156 19.32 5.27 4.74
C VAL A 156 20.66 4.81 5.08
N LEU A 157 20.31 5.01 5.04
CA LEU A 157 20.86 4.46 5.27
C LEU A 157 21.60 4.07 5.84
N THR A 158 21.49 4.27 5.70
CA THR A 158 21.90 3.92 6.07
C THR A 158 22.92 3.48 6.02
N SER A 159 23.18 3.86 5.62
CA SER A 159 24.10 3.51 5.40
C SER A 159 25.04 3.42 6.17
N SER A 160 25.13 3.66 6.48
CA SER A 160 25.95 3.52 7.10
C SER A 160 26.08 2.76 7.92
N ILE A 161 25.73 2.40 7.93
CA ILE A 161 25.90 1.63 8.66
C ILE A 161 26.87 0.94 8.64
N SER A 162 27.15 0.93 8.14
CA SER A 162 27.93 0.21 8.07
C SER A 162 29.14 0.49 8.38
N ASP A 163 29.34 0.96 8.50
CA ASP A 163 30.38 1.04 8.66
C ASP A 163 30.94 0.93 9.59
N ASP A 164 30.87 0.81 9.85
CA ASP A 164 31.41 0.57 10.66
C ASP A 164 31.81 -0.11 11.06
#